data_f8693eb480b7d2ec9a45ca1a79f60f77
#
_entry.id   f8693eb480b7d2ec9a45ca1a79f60f77
#
_cell.length_a   1.000
_cell.length_b   1.000
_cell.length_c   1.000
_cell.angle_alpha   90.00
_cell.angle_beta   90.00
_cell.angle_gamma   90.00
#
_symmetry.space_group_name_H-M   'P 1'
#
loop_
_entity.id
_entity.type
_entity.pdbx_description
1 polymer ?
#
loop_
_entity_poly.entity_id
_entity_poly.type
_entity_poly.pdbx_seq_one_letter_code
_entity_poly.pdbx_strand_id
1 'polypeptide(L)'
;IAKVGAVLDGTWETGTYFGDISECDATGCAVGMAPFTNMPDDVRAKAEEVKAAIEAGTYFAFTGPIKDNTGKLRLADGEIADRAHLDTMNYYVEGIDASVPN
;
A
#
# COMPACT_ATOMS: atom_id res chain seq x y z
N ILE A 1 -0.14 11.68 -18.27
CA ILE A 1 0.82 12.18 -19.29
C ILE A 1 1.74 11.04 -19.74
N ALA A 2 2.41 10.29 -18.83
CA ALA A 2 3.35 9.22 -19.22
C ALA A 2 2.75 8.16 -20.15
N LYS A 3 1.55 7.67 -19.88
CA LYS A 3 0.87 6.68 -20.73
C LYS A 3 0.50 7.22 -22.12
N VAL A 4 0.14 8.50 -22.22
CA VAL A 4 -0.11 9.15 -23.51
C VAL A 4 1.18 9.27 -24.33
N GLY A 5 2.29 9.64 -23.67
CA GLY A 5 3.62 9.65 -24.30
C GLY A 5 3.99 8.27 -24.84
N ALA A 6 3.86 7.22 -24.04
CA ALA A 6 4.15 5.85 -24.45
C ALA A 6 3.33 5.40 -25.69
N VAL A 7 2.06 5.83 -25.82
CA VAL A 7 1.25 5.56 -27.01
C VAL A 7 1.83 6.29 -28.24
N LEU A 8 2.21 7.56 -28.08
CA LEU A 8 2.78 8.35 -29.20
C LEU A 8 4.13 7.81 -29.64
N ASP A 9 4.91 7.31 -28.69
CA ASP A 9 6.25 6.75 -28.94
C ASP A 9 6.22 5.27 -29.39
N GLY A 10 5.03 4.64 -29.42
CA GLY A 10 4.87 3.23 -29.76
C GLY A 10 5.42 2.24 -28.71
N THR A 11 5.67 2.73 -27.50
CA THR A 11 6.21 1.92 -26.37
C THR A 11 5.14 1.51 -25.35
N TRP A 12 3.87 1.80 -25.63
CA TRP A 12 2.79 1.44 -24.73
C TRP A 12 2.61 -0.07 -24.64
N GLU A 13 2.52 -0.56 -23.42
CA GLU A 13 2.19 -1.96 -23.11
C GLU A 13 0.96 -2.00 -22.21
N THR A 14 0.16 -3.08 -22.36
CA THR A 14 -0.94 -3.35 -21.43
C THR A 14 -0.39 -3.74 -20.06
N GLY A 15 -1.04 -3.29 -18.99
CA GLY A 15 -0.61 -3.59 -17.64
C GLY A 15 -1.33 -2.76 -16.59
N THR A 16 -1.18 -3.16 -15.33
CA THR A 16 -1.72 -2.44 -14.18
C THR A 16 -0.58 -1.67 -13.50
N TYR A 17 -0.80 -0.38 -13.26
CA TYR A 17 0.13 0.46 -12.49
C TYR A 17 -0.32 0.48 -11.03
N PHE A 18 0.63 0.23 -10.14
CA PHE A 18 0.45 0.32 -8.69
C PHE A 18 1.54 1.21 -8.14
N GLY A 19 1.23 2.48 -7.98
CA GLY A 19 2.14 3.44 -7.36
C GLY A 19 1.65 3.82 -5.97
N ASP A 20 2.57 3.94 -5.04
CA ASP A 20 2.35 4.50 -3.71
C ASP A 20 3.11 5.82 -3.52
N ILE A 21 3.19 6.33 -2.30
CA ILE A 21 3.88 7.58 -2.00
C ILE A 21 5.41 7.49 -2.11
N SER A 22 5.99 6.30 -2.23
CA SER A 22 7.42 6.09 -2.48
C SER A 22 7.79 6.27 -3.95
N GLU A 23 6.82 6.14 -4.85
CA GLU A 23 7.03 6.21 -6.30
C GLU A 23 6.75 7.61 -6.85
N CYS A 24 7.61 8.56 -6.50
CA CYS A 24 7.59 9.91 -7.03
C CYS A 24 8.69 10.07 -8.07
N ASP A 25 8.36 10.66 -9.22
CA ASP A 25 9.31 11.02 -10.26
C ASP A 25 9.26 12.54 -10.59
N ALA A 26 10.00 12.96 -11.59
CA ALA A 26 10.03 14.35 -12.04
C ALA A 26 8.67 14.87 -12.54
N THR A 27 7.69 14.00 -12.80
CA THR A 27 6.32 14.33 -13.23
C THR A 27 5.32 14.40 -12.09
N GLY A 28 5.72 13.97 -10.89
CA GLY A 28 4.91 13.96 -9.66
C GLY A 28 4.74 12.57 -9.07
N CYS A 29 3.87 12.49 -8.07
CA CYS A 29 3.51 11.25 -7.38
C CYS A 29 2.11 10.80 -7.80
N ALA A 30 1.88 9.50 -7.93
CA ALA A 30 0.54 8.94 -8.17
C ALA A 30 -0.36 9.12 -6.94
N VAL A 31 0.21 9.02 -5.75
CA VAL A 31 -0.46 9.21 -4.46
C VAL A 31 0.32 10.24 -3.66
N GLY A 32 -0.39 11.20 -3.08
CA GLY A 32 0.20 12.22 -2.20
C GLY A 32 -0.68 12.44 -0.98
N MET A 33 -0.08 12.95 0.09
CA MET A 33 -0.78 13.27 1.33
C MET A 33 -0.78 14.78 1.56
N ALA A 34 -1.92 15.30 1.95
CA ALA A 34 -2.02 16.69 2.46
C ALA A 34 -1.23 16.82 3.77
N PRO A 35 -0.81 18.05 4.13
CA PRO A 35 -0.16 18.29 5.42
C PRO A 35 -1.03 17.81 6.59
N PHE A 36 -0.40 17.17 7.57
CA PHE A 36 -1.07 16.75 8.80
C PHE A 36 -1.37 17.96 9.69
N THR A 37 -2.61 18.45 9.60
CA THR A 37 -3.17 19.51 10.44
C THR A 37 -4.28 18.96 11.34
N ASN A 38 -4.79 19.73 12.26
CA ASN A 38 -5.92 19.35 13.13
C ASN A 38 -5.68 18.10 14.02
N MET A 39 -4.44 17.88 14.43
CA MET A 39 -4.08 16.80 15.35
C MET A 39 -3.03 17.27 16.36
N PRO A 40 -2.91 16.64 17.55
CA PRO A 40 -1.86 16.90 18.51
C PRO A 40 -0.46 16.72 17.90
N ASP A 41 0.53 17.43 18.43
CA ASP A 41 1.89 17.44 17.88
C ASP A 41 2.58 16.07 17.97
N ASP A 42 2.34 15.30 19.02
CA ASP A 42 2.85 13.93 19.19
C ASP A 42 2.27 12.96 18.17
N VAL A 43 0.97 13.10 17.88
CA VAL A 43 0.30 12.30 16.83
C VAL A 43 0.83 12.67 15.45
N ARG A 44 1.02 13.98 15.18
CA ARG A 44 1.60 14.46 13.93
C ARG A 44 3.01 13.92 13.73
N ALA A 45 3.86 13.99 14.76
CA ALA A 45 5.22 13.47 14.69
C ALA A 45 5.24 11.96 14.34
N LYS A 46 4.34 11.19 14.94
CA LYS A 46 4.23 9.75 14.65
C LYS A 46 3.72 9.48 13.23
N ALA A 47 2.77 10.26 12.74
CA ALA A 47 2.27 10.14 11.37
C ALA A 47 3.37 10.47 10.33
N GLU A 48 4.15 11.53 10.57
CA GLU A 48 5.30 11.88 9.71
C GLU A 48 6.40 10.83 9.73
N GLU A 49 6.67 10.20 10.88
CA GLU A 49 7.61 9.08 10.99
C GLU A 49 7.18 7.90 10.11
N VAL A 50 5.91 7.50 10.21
CA VAL A 50 5.36 6.39 9.40
C VAL A 50 5.37 6.74 7.92
N LYS A 51 4.97 7.97 7.57
CA LYS A 51 5.02 8.46 6.19
C LYS A 51 6.43 8.38 5.61
N ALA A 52 7.43 8.87 6.34
CA ALA A 52 8.83 8.82 5.93
C ALA A 52 9.34 7.37 5.78
N ALA A 53 8.90 6.45 6.63
CA ALA A 53 9.25 5.04 6.53
C ALA A 53 8.62 4.35 5.30
N ILE A 54 7.40 4.73 4.90
CA ILE A 54 6.77 4.26 3.66
C ILE A 54 7.53 4.83 2.45
N GLU A 55 7.83 6.13 2.44
CA GLU A 55 8.60 6.79 1.36
C GLU A 55 10.01 6.19 1.20
N ALA A 56 10.63 5.77 2.29
CA ALA A 56 11.91 5.08 2.30
C ALA A 56 11.83 3.58 1.93
N GLY A 57 10.63 3.02 1.74
CA GLY A 57 10.44 1.59 1.45
C GLY A 57 10.81 0.66 2.62
N THR A 58 10.76 1.16 3.86
CA THR A 58 11.10 0.38 5.07
C THR A 58 9.90 -0.03 5.91
N TYR A 59 8.73 0.50 5.60
CA TYR A 59 7.47 0.16 6.26
C TYR A 59 6.48 -0.43 5.26
N PHE A 60 5.96 -1.61 5.60
CA PHE A 60 4.96 -2.33 4.81
C PHE A 60 3.74 -2.61 5.67
N ALA A 61 2.58 -2.11 5.24
CA ALA A 61 1.34 -2.22 6.00
C ALA A 61 0.88 -3.68 6.21
N PHE A 62 1.17 -4.56 5.25
CA PHE A 62 0.86 -5.98 5.32
C PHE A 62 2.11 -6.80 5.65
N THR A 63 2.60 -6.61 6.89
CA THR A 63 3.70 -7.41 7.46
C THR A 63 3.12 -8.32 8.55
N GLY A 64 3.44 -9.61 8.50
CA GLY A 64 2.97 -10.60 9.46
C GLY A 64 3.56 -10.42 10.88
N PRO A 65 2.95 -11.09 11.85
CA PRO A 65 1.95 -12.15 11.67
C PRO A 65 0.53 -11.58 11.40
N ILE A 66 -0.13 -12.06 10.36
CA ILE A 66 -1.52 -11.70 10.06
C ILE A 66 -2.36 -12.96 10.02
N LYS A 67 -3.44 -12.98 10.80
CA LYS A 67 -4.48 -14.02 10.77
C LYS A 67 -5.73 -13.49 10.09
N ASP A 68 -6.46 -14.38 9.47
CA ASP A 68 -7.81 -14.05 9.02
C ASP A 68 -8.83 -14.15 10.17
N ASN A 69 -10.06 -13.74 9.93
CA ASN A 69 -11.14 -13.74 10.90
C ASN A 69 -11.64 -15.15 11.28
N THR A 70 -11.11 -16.21 10.68
CA THR A 70 -11.31 -17.61 11.10
C THR A 70 -10.17 -18.14 11.98
N GLY A 71 -9.15 -17.31 12.23
CA GLY A 71 -7.96 -17.66 13.01
C GLY A 71 -6.85 -18.34 12.20
N LYS A 72 -7.01 -18.51 10.88
CA LYS A 72 -5.98 -19.08 10.02
C LYS A 72 -4.87 -18.07 9.78
N LEU A 73 -3.60 -18.50 9.96
CA LEU A 73 -2.43 -17.68 9.65
C LEU A 73 -2.33 -17.46 8.13
N ARG A 74 -2.26 -16.21 7.71
CA ARG A 74 -2.15 -15.78 6.31
C ARG A 74 -0.76 -15.26 5.95
N LEU A 75 -0.10 -14.59 6.89
CA LEU A 75 1.31 -14.18 6.79
C LEU A 75 2.01 -14.59 8.08
N ALA A 76 3.19 -15.19 7.95
CA ALA A 76 4.03 -15.57 9.08
C ALA A 76 4.68 -14.32 9.73
N ASP A 77 5.30 -14.49 10.89
CA ASP A 77 5.99 -13.41 11.57
C ASP A 77 7.12 -12.84 10.69
N GLY A 78 7.11 -11.51 10.50
CA GLY A 78 8.06 -10.80 9.64
C GLY A 78 7.88 -11.01 8.13
N GLU A 79 6.93 -11.84 7.70
CA GLU A 79 6.62 -12.02 6.27
C GLU A 79 5.90 -10.79 5.74
N ILE A 80 6.37 -10.25 4.61
CA ILE A 80 5.75 -9.14 3.90
C ILE A 80 4.89 -9.69 2.77
N ALA A 81 3.63 -9.24 2.69
CA ALA A 81 2.77 -9.60 1.59
C ALA A 81 3.36 -9.13 0.26
N ASP A 82 3.65 -10.06 -0.63
CA ASP A 82 4.07 -9.75 -1.98
C ASP A 82 2.88 -9.32 -2.86
N ARG A 83 3.18 -8.91 -4.08
CA ARG A 83 2.17 -8.46 -5.03
C ARG A 83 1.13 -9.54 -5.32
N ALA A 84 1.55 -10.79 -5.49
CA ALA A 84 0.66 -11.91 -5.80
C ALA A 84 -0.31 -12.16 -4.63
N HIS A 85 0.16 -12.08 -3.39
CA HIS A 85 -0.67 -12.18 -2.20
C HIS A 85 -1.72 -11.07 -2.15
N LEU A 86 -1.31 -9.82 -2.38
CA LEU A 86 -2.22 -8.67 -2.36
C LEU A 86 -3.29 -8.73 -3.46
N ASP A 87 -2.93 -9.17 -4.66
CA ASP A 87 -3.86 -9.29 -5.79
C ASP A 87 -4.89 -10.41 -5.62
N THR A 88 -4.56 -11.43 -4.84
CA THR A 88 -5.42 -12.61 -4.60
C THR A 88 -6.07 -12.62 -3.22
N MET A 89 -5.89 -11.56 -2.42
CA MET A 89 -6.43 -11.48 -1.07
C MET A 89 -7.96 -11.50 -1.08
N ASN A 90 -8.53 -12.58 -0.51
CA ASN A 90 -9.96 -12.86 -0.46
C ASN A 90 -10.44 -13.24 0.94
N TYR A 91 -9.86 -12.64 1.97
CA TYR A 91 -10.20 -12.89 3.36
C TYR A 91 -10.28 -11.58 4.15
N TYR A 92 -11.02 -11.59 5.24
CA TYR A 92 -10.97 -10.52 6.23
C TYR A 92 -9.95 -10.84 7.31
N VAL A 93 -9.29 -9.80 7.82
CA VAL A 93 -8.34 -9.95 8.93
C VAL A 93 -9.07 -10.19 10.25
N GLU A 94 -8.34 -10.73 11.22
CA GLU A 94 -8.81 -10.93 12.61
C GLU A 94 -9.42 -9.64 13.17
N GLY A 95 -10.54 -9.78 13.87
CA GLY A 95 -11.32 -8.67 14.43
C GLY A 95 -12.49 -8.19 13.57
N ILE A 96 -12.60 -8.67 12.31
CA ILE A 96 -13.77 -8.39 11.46
C ILE A 96 -14.78 -9.52 11.60
N ASP A 97 -15.98 -9.20 12.12
CA ASP A 97 -17.10 -10.13 12.26
C ASP A 97 -18.00 -10.08 11.00
N ALA A 98 -17.50 -10.66 9.92
CA ALA A 98 -18.22 -10.76 8.65
C ALA A 98 -17.68 -11.92 7.82
N SER A 99 -18.45 -12.37 6.82
CA SER A 99 -18.01 -13.32 5.81
C SER A 99 -17.72 -12.59 4.49
N VAL A 100 -16.68 -13.02 3.79
CA VAL A 100 -16.42 -12.51 2.43
C VAL A 100 -17.61 -12.90 1.55
N PRO A 101 -18.23 -11.96 0.82
CA PRO A 101 -19.31 -12.28 -0.13
C PRO A 101 -18.84 -13.27 -1.20
N ASN A 102 -19.71 -14.21 -1.55
CA ASN A 102 -19.47 -15.17 -2.65
C ASN A 102 -19.69 -14.51 -4.00
#